data_cd88fdc2a33c8657671a7f86bacfe21f
#
_entry.id   cd88fdc2a33c8657671a7f86bacfe21f
#
_cell.length_a   1.000
_cell.length_b   1.000
_cell.length_c   1.000
_cell.angle_alpha   90.00
_cell.angle_beta   90.00
_cell.angle_gamma   90.00
#
_symmetry.space_group_name_H-M   'P 1'
#
loop_
_entity.id
_entity.type
_entity.pdbx_description
1 polymer ?
#
loop_
_entity_poly.entity_id
_entity_poly.type
_entity_poly.pdbx_seq_one_letter_code
_entity_poly.pdbx_strand_id
1 'polypeptide(L)'
;MRATTTTTGEIAGSRILPDPPPLAAFVTTLTVLEGAPDGRDAVPTGVVARNGGLVQQTSGIASESLNVVTLWIASRTPQLMDKDSEKTHFGFATVDARDKARRVKGVFDSVSERYDLMNDLMSGGLHRLWKRFAVEQAGLRPGQSALDLAGGSGDLALQFARRVGDSGYVILADINAAMLSRGRARLIDAGVAGNLAVAQLDAEKLPFAGASFDRVAIAFGLRNVTDKEKALESMQRVLKPGGKLLILEFSRPKDAIQPVYDWYSFSILPVLGKFVAKDEASYRYLAESIRMHPDQETLLRMMEAAGFERCRYQNLSGGIVALHVGYKI
;
A
#
# COMPACT_ATOMS: atom_id res chain seq x y z
N MET A 1 57.11 -6.34 -46.11
CA MET A 1 56.88 -6.56 -44.66
C MET A 1 56.61 -5.23 -44.02
N ARG A 2 55.37 -4.91 -43.69
CA ARG A 2 54.97 -3.78 -42.86
C ARG A 2 54.06 -4.33 -41.76
N ALA A 3 54.49 -4.20 -40.53
CA ALA A 3 53.75 -4.57 -39.36
C ALA A 3 52.71 -3.51 -39.05
N THR A 4 51.45 -3.90 -38.92
CA THR A 4 50.36 -3.06 -38.44
C THR A 4 50.20 -3.29 -36.94
N THR A 5 50.49 -2.26 -36.17
CA THR A 5 50.30 -2.22 -34.72
C THR A 5 48.84 -1.92 -34.44
N THR A 6 48.14 -2.85 -33.82
CA THR A 6 46.75 -2.67 -33.33
C THR A 6 46.83 -2.13 -31.92
N THR A 7 46.36 -0.89 -31.72
CA THR A 7 46.25 -0.26 -30.42
C THR A 7 44.90 -0.69 -29.81
N THR A 8 44.94 -1.49 -28.77
CA THR A 8 43.78 -1.78 -27.92
C THR A 8 43.55 -0.60 -26.98
N GLY A 9 42.48 0.15 -27.26
CA GLY A 9 41.98 1.17 -26.33
C GLY A 9 41.25 0.50 -25.16
N GLU A 10 41.77 0.66 -23.96
CA GLU A 10 41.08 0.37 -22.72
C GLU A 10 39.87 1.30 -22.58
N ILE A 11 38.70 0.75 -22.57
CA ILE A 11 37.46 1.45 -22.15
C ILE A 11 37.46 1.42 -20.64
N ALA A 12 37.86 2.55 -20.04
CA ALA A 12 37.79 2.77 -18.60
C ALA A 12 36.32 2.91 -18.13
N GLY A 13 35.93 2.18 -17.09
CA GLY A 13 34.84 2.54 -16.19
C GLY A 13 33.46 2.00 -16.52
N SER A 14 33.28 0.67 -16.57
CA SER A 14 31.99 0.12 -16.25
C SER A 14 31.75 0.32 -14.75
N ARG A 15 30.91 1.30 -14.38
CA ARG A 15 30.32 1.33 -13.05
C ARG A 15 29.49 0.05 -12.91
N ILE A 16 29.99 -0.90 -12.12
CA ILE A 16 29.20 -2.03 -11.63
C ILE A 16 28.11 -1.39 -10.79
N LEU A 17 26.88 -1.36 -11.33
CA LEU A 17 25.71 -1.02 -10.55
C LEU A 17 25.63 -2.07 -9.43
N PRO A 18 25.34 -1.67 -8.18
CA PRO A 18 25.14 -2.64 -7.11
C PRO A 18 24.03 -3.59 -7.54
N ASP A 19 24.21 -4.88 -7.25
CA ASP A 19 23.20 -5.89 -7.51
C ASP A 19 21.84 -5.40 -6.99
N PRO A 20 20.77 -5.56 -7.77
CA PRO A 20 19.45 -5.16 -7.32
C PRO A 20 19.16 -5.89 -6.00
N PRO A 21 18.55 -5.21 -5.01
CA PRO A 21 18.23 -5.84 -3.74
C PRO A 21 17.42 -7.12 -4.04
N PRO A 22 17.65 -8.20 -3.30
CA PRO A 22 17.11 -9.51 -3.62
C PRO A 22 15.59 -9.55 -3.43
N LEU A 23 14.85 -9.03 -4.38
CA LEU A 23 13.38 -9.14 -4.47
C LEU A 23 12.94 -10.61 -4.34
N ALA A 24 13.73 -11.53 -4.90
CA ALA A 24 13.52 -12.96 -4.80
C ALA A 24 13.54 -13.49 -3.35
N ALA A 25 14.24 -12.81 -2.44
CA ALA A 25 14.28 -13.19 -1.03
C ALA A 25 12.98 -12.82 -0.27
N PHE A 26 12.15 -11.94 -0.82
CA PHE A 26 10.93 -11.47 -0.19
C PHE A 26 9.66 -12.25 -0.59
N VAL A 27 9.69 -13.04 -1.65
CA VAL A 27 8.51 -13.69 -2.21
C VAL A 27 8.66 -15.21 -2.16
N THR A 28 7.75 -15.89 -1.47
CA THR A 28 7.73 -17.37 -1.38
C THR A 28 7.13 -18.05 -2.61
N THR A 29 6.26 -17.37 -3.36
CA THR A 29 5.67 -17.88 -4.61
C THR A 29 5.23 -16.73 -5.48
N LEU A 30 5.80 -16.62 -6.67
CA LEU A 30 5.41 -15.66 -7.69
C LEU A 30 4.75 -16.37 -8.86
N THR A 31 3.53 -16.01 -9.20
CA THR A 31 2.86 -16.43 -10.43
C THR A 31 2.60 -15.18 -11.27
N VAL A 32 3.19 -15.13 -12.45
CA VAL A 32 2.93 -14.07 -13.43
C VAL A 32 1.86 -14.58 -14.38
N LEU A 33 0.79 -13.83 -14.54
CA LEU A 33 -0.21 -14.09 -15.57
C LEU A 33 0.16 -13.28 -16.82
N GLU A 34 0.36 -13.95 -17.93
CA GLU A 34 0.42 -13.34 -19.25
C GLU A 34 -1.00 -13.08 -19.76
N GLY A 35 -1.21 -11.85 -20.25
CA GLY A 35 -2.29 -11.53 -21.17
C GLY A 35 -3.64 -11.18 -20.54
N ALA A 36 -4.04 -9.91 -20.66
CA ALA A 36 -5.44 -9.55 -20.71
C ALA A 36 -6.03 -9.95 -22.07
N PRO A 37 -7.28 -10.46 -22.14
CA PRO A 37 -7.85 -10.98 -23.40
C PRO A 37 -8.27 -9.91 -24.42
N ASP A 38 -8.09 -8.65 -24.18
CA ASP A 38 -8.58 -7.56 -25.03
C ASP A 38 -7.46 -6.63 -25.51
N GLY A 39 -6.59 -7.09 -26.35
CA GLY A 39 -5.83 -6.44 -27.43
C GLY A 39 -5.57 -4.93 -27.45
N ARG A 40 -5.67 -4.18 -26.36
CA ARG A 40 -5.30 -2.76 -26.25
C ARG A 40 -4.49 -2.53 -25.00
N ASP A 41 -3.25 -2.09 -25.22
CA ASP A 41 -2.18 -1.78 -24.29
C ASP A 41 -1.29 -2.98 -23.94
N ALA A 42 -0.23 -3.15 -24.76
CA ALA A 42 0.87 -4.05 -24.47
C ALA A 42 1.56 -3.64 -23.17
N VAL A 43 1.34 -4.41 -22.10
CA VAL A 43 2.06 -4.26 -20.84
C VAL A 43 3.48 -4.79 -21.03
N PRO A 44 4.53 -4.05 -20.67
CA PRO A 44 5.90 -4.54 -20.76
C PRO A 44 6.11 -5.75 -19.87
N THR A 45 6.84 -6.71 -20.39
CA THR A 45 7.18 -8.03 -19.87
C THR A 45 7.57 -8.04 -18.39
N GLY A 46 6.91 -8.91 -17.60
CA GLY A 46 7.17 -9.08 -16.17
C GLY A 46 8.31 -10.07 -15.89
N VAL A 47 8.82 -10.03 -14.67
CA VAL A 47 9.85 -10.94 -14.15
C VAL A 47 9.20 -12.20 -13.60
N VAL A 48 9.66 -13.38 -14.04
CA VAL A 48 9.21 -14.68 -13.55
C VAL A 48 10.28 -15.27 -12.61
N ALA A 49 9.92 -15.56 -11.37
CA ALA A 49 10.77 -16.32 -10.47
C ALA A 49 10.23 -17.74 -10.29
N ARG A 50 11.03 -18.75 -10.62
CA ARG A 50 10.78 -20.16 -10.27
C ARG A 50 11.94 -20.67 -9.43
N ASN A 51 11.63 -21.28 -8.29
CA ASN A 51 12.58 -22.06 -7.47
C ASN A 51 14.02 -21.52 -7.41
N GLY A 52 14.20 -20.34 -6.84
CA GLY A 52 15.53 -19.84 -6.49
C GLY A 52 16.36 -19.21 -7.61
N GLY A 53 15.83 -19.01 -8.80
CA GLY A 53 16.51 -18.33 -9.90
C GLY A 53 15.68 -17.19 -10.49
N LEU A 54 16.29 -16.04 -10.64
CA LEU A 54 15.70 -14.87 -11.33
C LEU A 54 15.96 -15.04 -12.83
N VAL A 55 14.91 -15.19 -13.63
CA VAL A 55 15.04 -15.13 -15.09
C VAL A 55 14.55 -13.76 -15.55
N GLN A 56 15.46 -12.93 -15.96
CA GLN A 56 15.18 -11.63 -16.56
C GLN A 56 15.04 -11.82 -18.07
N GLN A 57 13.86 -11.68 -18.63
CA GLN A 57 13.65 -11.63 -20.07
C GLN A 57 13.43 -10.17 -20.47
N THR A 58 14.48 -9.55 -20.99
CA THR A 58 14.41 -8.22 -21.61
C THR A 58 14.24 -8.38 -23.12
N SER A 59 13.05 -8.11 -23.65
CA SER A 59 12.91 -7.81 -25.07
C SER A 59 13.38 -6.37 -25.31
N GLY A 60 14.36 -6.22 -26.20
CA GLY A 60 15.09 -4.99 -26.42
C GLY A 60 14.21 -3.82 -26.84
N ILE A 61 14.20 -2.81 -26.01
CA ILE A 61 14.02 -1.41 -26.38
C ILE A 61 15.05 -0.63 -25.54
N ALA A 62 16.04 -0.08 -26.22
CA ALA A 62 17.01 0.83 -25.62
C ALA A 62 16.30 2.16 -25.32
N SER A 63 16.04 2.41 -24.06
CA SER A 63 15.92 3.75 -23.48
C SER A 63 16.25 3.62 -22.00
N GLU A 64 17.06 4.53 -21.49
CA GLU A 64 17.38 4.69 -20.07
C GLU A 64 16.10 4.98 -19.28
N SER A 65 15.28 3.97 -19.03
CA SER A 65 14.01 4.10 -18.33
C SER A 65 14.16 3.59 -16.92
N LEU A 66 13.91 4.49 -16.01
CA LEU A 66 13.66 4.33 -14.58
C LEU A 66 12.94 3.00 -14.27
N ASN A 67 13.65 2.06 -13.65
CA ASN A 67 13.14 0.71 -13.36
C ASN A 67 12.25 0.69 -12.12
N VAL A 68 10.99 1.07 -12.27
CA VAL A 68 9.95 0.70 -11.30
C VAL A 68 9.45 -0.70 -11.66
N VAL A 69 9.79 -1.68 -10.86
CA VAL A 69 9.32 -3.07 -11.06
C VAL A 69 7.86 -3.17 -10.63
N THR A 70 6.98 -3.55 -11.54
CA THR A 70 5.57 -3.84 -11.22
C THR A 70 5.39 -5.34 -11.07
N LEU A 71 4.98 -5.77 -9.90
CA LEU A 71 4.69 -7.17 -9.58
C LEU A 71 3.17 -7.37 -9.54
N TRP A 72 2.66 -8.20 -10.44
CA TRP A 72 1.29 -8.68 -10.37
C TRP A 72 1.29 -10.04 -9.68
N ILE A 73 0.81 -10.09 -8.44
CA ILE A 73 0.68 -11.34 -7.70
C ILE A 73 -0.79 -11.72 -7.72
N ALA A 74 -1.16 -12.61 -8.63
CA ALA A 74 -2.49 -13.20 -8.61
C ALA A 74 -2.57 -14.21 -7.45
N SER A 75 -3.31 -13.88 -6.40
CA SER A 75 -3.76 -14.88 -5.47
C SER A 75 -4.68 -15.84 -6.24
N ARG A 76 -4.33 -17.14 -6.32
CA ARG A 76 -5.27 -18.16 -6.81
C ARG A 76 -6.57 -17.98 -6.04
N THR A 77 -7.66 -17.76 -6.76
CA THR A 77 -9.00 -17.85 -6.18
C THR A 77 -9.10 -19.21 -5.50
N PRO A 78 -9.34 -19.29 -4.20
CA PRO A 78 -9.53 -20.60 -3.57
C PRO A 78 -10.73 -21.26 -4.23
N GLN A 79 -10.58 -22.52 -4.63
CA GLN A 79 -11.71 -23.38 -4.97
C GLN A 79 -12.72 -23.29 -3.82
N LEU A 80 -13.96 -23.06 -4.20
CA LEU A 80 -15.15 -23.03 -3.38
C LEU A 80 -15.20 -24.24 -2.44
N MET A 81 -14.75 -24.10 -1.22
CA MET A 81 -15.30 -24.86 -0.11
C MET A 81 -16.41 -24.02 0.46
N ASP A 82 -17.60 -24.59 0.43
CA ASP A 82 -18.85 -24.08 0.97
C ASP A 82 -18.67 -23.83 2.48
N LYS A 83 -18.29 -22.61 2.83
CA LYS A 83 -18.44 -22.08 4.16
C LYS A 83 -19.57 -21.07 4.06
N ASP A 84 -20.53 -21.18 4.94
CA ASP A 84 -21.55 -20.19 5.20
C ASP A 84 -20.96 -18.80 5.03
N SER A 85 -21.55 -17.96 4.19
CA SER A 85 -21.00 -16.68 3.78
C SER A 85 -20.83 -15.80 5.02
N GLU A 86 -19.59 -15.68 5.47
CA GLU A 86 -19.23 -14.85 6.60
C GLU A 86 -19.66 -13.40 6.31
N LYS A 87 -20.58 -12.88 7.12
CA LYS A 87 -21.14 -11.54 6.94
C LYS A 87 -20.19 -10.49 7.50
N THR A 88 -20.08 -9.37 6.79
CA THR A 88 -19.27 -8.23 7.17
C THR A 88 -20.02 -6.92 6.89
N HIS A 89 -19.38 -5.77 7.18
CA HIS A 89 -19.98 -4.46 6.99
C HIS A 89 -19.40 -3.74 5.77
N PHE A 90 -20.27 -3.16 4.95
CA PHE A 90 -19.95 -2.19 3.92
C PHE A 90 -20.69 -0.88 4.25
N GLY A 91 -20.00 0.05 4.91
CA GLY A 91 -20.69 1.13 5.62
C GLY A 91 -21.61 0.55 6.68
N PHE A 92 -22.85 1.02 6.75
CA PHE A 92 -23.87 0.50 7.67
C PHE A 92 -24.59 -0.76 7.16
N ALA A 93 -24.39 -1.14 5.90
CA ALA A 93 -25.01 -2.31 5.32
C ALA A 93 -24.25 -3.59 5.68
N THR A 94 -24.99 -4.64 6.09
CA THR A 94 -24.43 -5.99 6.24
C THR A 94 -24.38 -6.66 4.87
N VAL A 95 -23.22 -7.14 4.47
CA VAL A 95 -22.95 -7.78 3.18
C VAL A 95 -22.13 -9.05 3.36
N ASP A 96 -22.11 -9.90 2.34
CA ASP A 96 -21.20 -11.05 2.34
C ASP A 96 -19.74 -10.57 2.18
N ALA A 97 -18.82 -11.23 2.88
CA ALA A 97 -17.38 -10.87 2.84
C ALA A 97 -16.81 -10.82 1.41
N ARG A 98 -17.26 -11.73 0.54
CA ARG A 98 -16.90 -11.75 -0.89
C ARG A 98 -17.39 -10.51 -1.65
N ASP A 99 -18.58 -10.01 -1.29
CA ASP A 99 -19.17 -8.83 -1.92
C ASP A 99 -18.53 -7.53 -1.46
N LYS A 100 -18.06 -7.47 -0.21
CA LYS A 100 -17.41 -6.28 0.34
C LYS A 100 -16.20 -5.86 -0.50
N ALA A 101 -15.28 -6.77 -0.78
CA ALA A 101 -14.08 -6.46 -1.58
C ALA A 101 -14.44 -5.88 -2.96
N ARG A 102 -15.46 -6.46 -3.63
CA ARG A 102 -15.95 -5.96 -4.93
C ARG A 102 -16.57 -4.57 -4.82
N ARG A 103 -17.39 -4.32 -3.79
CA ARG A 103 -18.02 -3.01 -3.56
C ARG A 103 -16.98 -1.93 -3.21
N VAL A 104 -16.03 -2.26 -2.33
CA VAL A 104 -14.92 -1.38 -1.98
C VAL A 104 -14.11 -1.02 -3.23
N LYS A 105 -13.78 -2.02 -4.07
CA LYS A 105 -13.11 -1.78 -5.35
C LYS A 105 -13.89 -0.78 -6.21
N GLY A 106 -15.21 -0.95 -6.36
CA GLY A 106 -16.07 -0.04 -7.13
C GLY A 106 -16.03 1.40 -6.63
N VAL A 107 -16.05 1.59 -5.30
CA VAL A 107 -15.89 2.92 -4.68
C VAL A 107 -14.56 3.56 -5.07
N PHE A 108 -13.44 2.82 -4.93
CA PHE A 108 -12.12 3.38 -5.25
C PHE A 108 -11.90 3.58 -6.74
N ASP A 109 -12.48 2.74 -7.60
CA ASP A 109 -12.43 2.92 -9.05
C ASP A 109 -13.16 4.24 -9.45
N SER A 110 -14.33 4.53 -8.85
CA SER A 110 -15.11 5.73 -9.17
C SER A 110 -14.45 7.03 -8.71
N VAL A 111 -13.77 7.01 -7.55
CA VAL A 111 -13.11 8.20 -6.99
C VAL A 111 -11.64 8.31 -7.37
N SER A 112 -11.07 7.30 -8.02
CA SER A 112 -9.63 7.24 -8.30
C SER A 112 -9.10 8.52 -8.95
N GLU A 113 -9.81 9.12 -9.90
CA GLU A 113 -9.42 10.38 -10.56
C GLU A 113 -9.41 11.60 -9.65
N ARG A 114 -10.22 11.59 -8.60
CA ARG A 114 -10.41 12.71 -7.67
C ARG A 114 -10.04 12.34 -6.23
N TYR A 115 -9.25 11.28 -6.10
CA TYR A 115 -8.90 10.72 -4.79
C TYR A 115 -8.25 11.75 -3.85
N ASP A 116 -7.31 12.54 -4.37
CA ASP A 116 -6.66 13.60 -3.57
C ASP A 116 -7.66 14.70 -3.17
N LEU A 117 -8.54 15.10 -4.10
CA LEU A 117 -9.60 16.07 -3.81
C LEU A 117 -10.57 15.53 -2.74
N MET A 118 -10.92 14.25 -2.81
CA MET A 118 -11.76 13.60 -1.80
C MET A 118 -11.09 13.63 -0.42
N ASN A 119 -9.81 13.28 -0.35
CA ASN A 119 -9.06 13.35 0.91
C ASN A 119 -8.94 14.79 1.43
N ASP A 120 -8.74 15.77 0.55
CA ASP A 120 -8.71 17.19 0.93
C ASP A 120 -10.07 17.64 1.50
N LEU A 121 -11.17 17.32 0.85
CA LEU A 121 -12.51 17.64 1.36
C LEU A 121 -12.79 16.94 2.70
N MET A 122 -12.45 15.66 2.84
CA MET A 122 -12.71 14.91 4.08
C MET A 122 -11.90 15.41 5.27
N SER A 123 -10.72 15.95 5.05
CA SER A 123 -9.75 16.29 6.09
C SER A 123 -9.46 17.78 6.21
N GLY A 124 -10.06 18.63 5.36
CA GLY A 124 -9.63 20.01 5.23
C GLY A 124 -8.15 20.16 4.86
N GLY A 125 -7.59 19.19 4.12
CA GLY A 125 -6.17 19.13 3.77
C GLY A 125 -5.25 18.59 4.87
N LEU A 126 -5.75 18.33 6.07
CA LEU A 126 -4.94 17.87 7.22
C LEU A 126 -4.35 16.47 7.02
N HIS A 127 -4.89 15.66 6.12
CA HIS A 127 -4.37 14.31 5.85
C HIS A 127 -2.88 14.31 5.47
N ARG A 128 -2.39 15.37 4.82
CA ARG A 128 -0.97 15.51 4.48
C ARG A 128 -0.09 15.67 5.71
N LEU A 129 -0.55 16.43 6.70
CA LEU A 129 0.16 16.60 7.97
C LEU A 129 0.15 15.30 8.78
N TRP A 130 -0.98 14.60 8.84
CA TRP A 130 -1.08 13.32 9.52
C TRP A 130 -0.18 12.26 8.89
N LYS A 131 -0.17 12.17 7.55
CA LYS A 131 0.74 11.27 6.82
C LYS A 131 2.21 11.62 7.08
N ARG A 132 2.57 12.90 7.05
CA ARG A 132 3.93 13.35 7.36
C ARG A 132 4.32 12.95 8.78
N PHE A 133 3.43 13.14 9.74
CA PHE A 133 3.65 12.72 11.12
C PHE A 133 3.87 11.19 11.23
N ALA A 134 3.05 10.38 10.56
CA ALA A 134 3.22 8.92 10.53
C ALA A 134 4.58 8.51 9.93
N VAL A 135 5.01 9.18 8.87
CA VAL A 135 6.32 8.97 8.24
C VAL A 135 7.47 9.30 9.20
N GLU A 136 7.38 10.37 10.00
CA GLU A 136 8.37 10.69 11.04
C GLU A 136 8.38 9.61 12.13
N GLN A 137 7.19 9.16 12.58
CA GLN A 137 7.08 8.10 13.59
C GLN A 137 7.56 6.74 13.09
N ALA A 138 7.57 6.49 11.78
CA ALA A 138 8.17 5.29 11.20
C ALA A 138 9.66 5.19 11.54
N GLY A 139 10.36 6.32 11.59
CA GLY A 139 11.77 6.37 11.96
C GLY A 139 12.63 5.51 11.04
N LEU A 140 12.32 5.51 9.73
CA LEU A 140 13.07 4.79 8.72
C LEU A 140 14.49 5.36 8.58
N ARG A 141 15.45 4.48 8.38
CA ARG A 141 16.88 4.78 8.17
C ARG A 141 17.34 4.24 6.82
N PRO A 142 18.43 4.79 6.27
CA PRO A 142 19.06 4.22 5.07
C PRO A 142 19.31 2.71 5.22
N GLY A 143 19.06 1.96 4.15
CA GLY A 143 19.25 0.52 4.09
C GLY A 143 18.08 -0.31 4.65
N GLN A 144 17.05 0.29 5.24
CA GLN A 144 15.90 -0.44 5.75
C GLN A 144 14.87 -0.75 4.67
N SER A 145 14.02 -1.75 4.96
CA SER A 145 12.92 -2.17 4.10
C SER A 145 11.57 -1.74 4.67
N ALA A 146 10.67 -1.24 3.81
CA ALA A 146 9.34 -0.83 4.22
C ALA A 146 8.25 -1.34 3.27
N LEU A 147 7.07 -1.63 3.83
CA LEU A 147 5.85 -1.97 3.10
C LEU A 147 4.79 -0.90 3.39
N ASP A 148 4.32 -0.23 2.33
CA ASP A 148 3.18 0.70 2.36
C ASP A 148 1.95 -0.04 1.85
N LEU A 149 1.10 -0.50 2.80
CA LEU A 149 -0.12 -1.29 2.53
C LEU A 149 -1.31 -0.37 2.32
N ALA A 150 -2.16 -0.73 1.34
CA ALA A 150 -3.26 0.11 0.89
C ALA A 150 -2.75 1.53 0.58
N GLY A 151 -1.54 1.60 0.00
CA GLY A 151 -0.82 2.85 -0.18
C GLY A 151 -1.36 3.73 -1.31
N GLY A 152 -2.27 3.19 -2.14
CA GLY A 152 -3.02 3.94 -3.15
C GLY A 152 -2.12 4.72 -4.10
N SER A 153 -2.18 6.05 -4.04
CA SER A 153 -1.36 6.96 -4.85
C SER A 153 0.09 7.10 -4.41
N GLY A 154 0.54 6.33 -3.39
CA GLY A 154 1.94 6.20 -3.01
C GLY A 154 2.52 7.37 -2.17
N ASP A 155 1.69 8.10 -1.45
CA ASP A 155 2.14 9.23 -0.63
C ASP A 155 3.18 8.85 0.43
N LEU A 156 2.95 7.74 1.16
CA LEU A 156 3.90 7.24 2.16
C LEU A 156 5.09 6.57 1.47
N ALA A 157 4.83 5.73 0.46
CA ALA A 157 5.87 5.02 -0.28
C ALA A 157 6.93 5.97 -0.83
N LEU A 158 6.52 7.11 -1.42
CA LEU A 158 7.42 8.16 -1.90
C LEU A 158 8.33 8.69 -0.79
N GLN A 159 7.75 8.98 0.36
CA GLN A 159 8.50 9.52 1.49
C GLN A 159 9.40 8.46 2.14
N PHE A 160 8.96 7.21 2.18
CA PHE A 160 9.74 6.07 2.66
C PHE A 160 10.95 5.81 1.76
N ALA A 161 10.76 5.80 0.44
CA ALA A 161 11.83 5.57 -0.53
C ALA A 161 12.96 6.60 -0.38
N ARG A 162 12.61 7.87 -0.17
CA ARG A 162 13.60 8.94 0.09
C ARG A 162 14.36 8.75 1.40
N ARG A 163 13.75 8.13 2.43
CA ARG A 163 14.40 7.91 3.73
C ARG A 163 15.27 6.68 3.76
N VAL A 164 14.85 5.61 3.10
CA VAL A 164 15.65 4.37 3.06
C VAL A 164 16.84 4.50 2.10
N GLY A 165 16.81 5.46 1.17
CA GLY A 165 17.87 5.70 0.21
C GLY A 165 18.12 4.52 -0.73
N ASP A 166 19.19 4.59 -1.53
CA ASP A 166 19.49 3.60 -2.57
C ASP A 166 19.83 2.20 -2.02
N SER A 167 20.27 2.12 -0.76
CA SER A 167 20.58 0.86 -0.09
C SER A 167 19.38 0.19 0.59
N GLY A 168 18.25 0.90 0.68
CA GLY A 168 17.00 0.40 1.26
C GLY A 168 16.00 0.01 0.18
N TYR A 169 14.81 -0.43 0.62
CA TYR A 169 13.79 -0.90 -0.31
C TYR A 169 12.37 -0.62 0.20
N VAL A 170 11.48 -0.23 -0.71
CA VAL A 170 10.07 0.04 -0.41
C VAL A 170 9.17 -0.75 -1.35
N ILE A 171 8.09 -1.32 -0.81
CA ILE A 171 7.00 -1.86 -1.62
C ILE A 171 5.76 -1.01 -1.39
N LEU A 172 5.23 -0.42 -2.48
CA LEU A 172 3.90 0.15 -2.53
C LEU A 172 2.91 -0.98 -2.88
N ALA A 173 1.99 -1.27 -2.00
CA ALA A 173 1.03 -2.35 -2.15
C ALA A 173 -0.41 -1.85 -1.99
N ASP A 174 -1.30 -2.29 -2.87
CA ASP A 174 -2.74 -2.04 -2.78
C ASP A 174 -3.51 -3.19 -3.44
N ILE A 175 -4.76 -3.38 -3.05
CA ILE A 175 -5.66 -4.32 -3.71
C ILE A 175 -6.24 -3.75 -5.02
N ASN A 176 -6.27 -2.42 -5.14
CA ASN A 176 -6.84 -1.71 -6.28
C ASN A 176 -5.76 -1.37 -7.33
N ALA A 177 -5.86 -2.01 -8.50
CA ALA A 177 -4.92 -1.82 -9.60
C ALA A 177 -4.93 -0.39 -10.18
N ALA A 178 -6.08 0.28 -10.22
CA ALA A 178 -6.18 1.64 -10.75
C ALA A 178 -5.43 2.64 -9.83
N MET A 179 -5.55 2.46 -8.51
CA MET A 179 -4.82 3.25 -7.53
C MET A 179 -3.32 3.02 -7.64
N LEU A 180 -2.88 1.76 -7.80
CA LEU A 180 -1.47 1.41 -7.98
C LEU A 180 -0.89 2.00 -9.27
N SER A 181 -1.64 1.99 -10.37
CA SER A 181 -1.20 2.61 -11.63
C SER A 181 -0.89 4.09 -11.46
N ARG A 182 -1.75 4.81 -10.73
CA ARG A 182 -1.53 6.22 -10.38
C ARG A 182 -0.33 6.41 -9.46
N GLY A 183 -0.24 5.58 -8.43
CA GLY A 183 0.91 5.59 -7.51
C GLY A 183 2.22 5.39 -8.27
N ARG A 184 2.26 4.42 -9.18
CA ARG A 184 3.42 4.16 -10.04
C ARG A 184 3.79 5.37 -10.90
N ALA A 185 2.83 5.95 -11.61
CA ALA A 185 3.08 7.14 -12.45
C ALA A 185 3.66 8.29 -11.61
N ARG A 186 3.04 8.59 -10.46
CA ARG A 186 3.51 9.63 -9.55
C ARG A 186 4.92 9.39 -9.00
N LEU A 187 5.28 8.15 -8.70
CA LEU A 187 6.60 7.78 -8.22
C LEU A 187 7.66 7.97 -9.31
N ILE A 188 7.34 7.61 -10.54
CA ILE A 188 8.20 7.85 -11.72
C ILE A 188 8.40 9.36 -11.92
N ASP A 189 7.31 10.14 -11.92
CA ASP A 189 7.36 11.61 -12.09
C ASP A 189 8.16 12.29 -10.97
N ALA A 190 8.16 11.71 -9.76
CA ALA A 190 8.96 12.19 -8.62
C ALA A 190 10.42 11.74 -8.65
N GLY A 191 10.85 11.03 -9.71
CA GLY A 191 12.21 10.54 -9.88
C GLY A 191 12.63 9.44 -8.91
N VAL A 192 11.66 8.76 -8.29
CA VAL A 192 11.94 7.62 -7.39
C VAL A 192 11.97 6.35 -8.23
N ALA A 193 13.18 5.80 -8.38
CA ALA A 193 13.43 4.58 -9.15
C ALA A 193 14.53 3.76 -8.46
N GLY A 194 14.50 2.45 -8.67
CA GLY A 194 15.55 1.54 -8.24
C GLY A 194 15.35 0.96 -6.83
N ASN A 195 14.81 1.73 -5.89
CA ASN A 195 14.58 1.29 -4.52
C ASN A 195 13.09 1.10 -4.14
N LEU A 196 12.21 1.05 -5.15
CA LEU A 196 10.78 0.91 -4.95
C LEU A 196 10.15 -0.06 -5.96
N ALA A 197 9.27 -0.95 -5.47
CA ALA A 197 8.40 -1.77 -6.30
C ALA A 197 6.93 -1.49 -6.01
N VAL A 198 6.08 -1.82 -6.98
CA VAL A 198 4.62 -1.71 -6.89
C VAL A 198 4.02 -3.10 -7.01
N ALA A 199 3.15 -3.48 -6.07
CA ALA A 199 2.57 -4.82 -6.02
C ALA A 199 1.05 -4.78 -5.75
N GLN A 200 0.27 -5.48 -6.56
CA GLN A 200 -1.14 -5.71 -6.26
C GLN A 200 -1.28 -6.92 -5.34
N LEU A 201 -1.81 -6.70 -4.12
CA LEU A 201 -1.97 -7.77 -3.14
C LEU A 201 -3.04 -7.44 -2.11
N ASP A 202 -3.47 -8.49 -1.42
CA ASP A 202 -4.43 -8.45 -0.33
C ASP A 202 -3.68 -8.38 1.01
N ALA A 203 -4.06 -7.43 1.87
CA ALA A 203 -3.48 -7.26 3.20
C ALA A 203 -3.72 -8.46 4.12
N GLU A 204 -4.80 -9.22 3.89
CA GLU A 204 -5.14 -10.41 4.67
C GLU A 204 -4.23 -11.60 4.35
N LYS A 205 -3.55 -11.60 3.19
CA LYS A 205 -2.70 -12.70 2.70
C LYS A 205 -1.43 -12.18 2.03
N LEU A 206 -0.55 -11.56 2.80
CA LEU A 206 0.69 -11.01 2.27
C LEU A 206 1.60 -12.15 1.75
N PRO A 207 2.02 -12.12 0.47
CA PRO A 207 2.79 -13.21 -0.15
C PRO A 207 4.29 -13.11 0.12
N PHE A 208 4.67 -12.40 1.16
CA PHE A 208 6.07 -12.23 1.55
C PHE A 208 6.48 -13.28 2.59
N ALA A 209 7.76 -13.60 2.60
CA ALA A 209 8.36 -14.41 3.67
C ALA A 209 8.18 -13.73 5.04
N GLY A 210 8.22 -14.50 6.10
CA GLY A 210 8.29 -13.94 7.46
C GLY A 210 9.57 -13.11 7.64
N ALA A 211 9.52 -12.10 8.50
CA ALA A 211 10.66 -11.24 8.82
C ALA A 211 11.30 -10.53 7.60
N SER A 212 10.48 -10.02 6.68
CA SER A 212 10.93 -9.34 5.45
C SER A 212 11.14 -7.84 5.63
N PHE A 213 10.33 -7.18 6.46
CA PHE A 213 10.29 -5.72 6.53
C PHE A 213 10.68 -5.17 7.89
N ASP A 214 11.41 -4.05 7.89
CA ASP A 214 11.70 -3.27 9.09
C ASP A 214 10.48 -2.44 9.52
N ARG A 215 9.68 -2.00 8.55
CA ARG A 215 8.46 -1.21 8.77
C ARG A 215 7.33 -1.70 7.88
N VAL A 216 6.14 -1.78 8.46
CA VAL A 216 4.88 -1.92 7.73
C VAL A 216 4.00 -0.74 8.11
N ALA A 217 3.42 -0.06 7.14
CA ALA A 217 2.49 1.03 7.36
C ALA A 217 1.21 0.83 6.57
N ILE A 218 0.09 1.21 7.16
CA ILE A 218 -1.21 1.31 6.48
C ILE A 218 -1.85 2.64 6.88
N ALA A 219 -2.16 3.49 5.90
CA ALA A 219 -2.76 4.78 6.12
C ALA A 219 -4.11 4.92 5.42
N PHE A 220 -5.17 5.10 6.20
CA PHE A 220 -6.56 5.26 5.73
C PHE A 220 -7.08 4.09 4.89
N GLY A 221 -6.53 2.89 5.12
CA GLY A 221 -6.85 1.67 4.38
C GLY A 221 -7.48 0.57 5.23
N LEU A 222 -7.13 0.48 6.52
CA LEU A 222 -7.52 -0.65 7.39
C LEU A 222 -9.04 -0.77 7.57
N ARG A 223 -9.78 0.36 7.59
CA ARG A 223 -11.24 0.34 7.68
C ARG A 223 -11.93 -0.42 6.54
N ASN A 224 -11.27 -0.49 5.37
CA ASN A 224 -11.80 -1.14 4.17
C ASN A 224 -11.48 -2.65 4.12
N VAL A 225 -10.53 -3.11 4.91
CA VAL A 225 -10.15 -4.52 5.02
C VAL A 225 -11.32 -5.33 5.58
N THR A 226 -11.57 -6.51 5.02
CA THR A 226 -12.71 -7.35 5.39
C THR A 226 -12.47 -8.02 6.73
N ASP A 227 -11.34 -8.69 6.88
CA ASP A 227 -10.90 -9.37 8.09
C ASP A 227 -9.64 -8.66 8.63
N LYS A 228 -9.86 -7.77 9.61
CA LYS A 228 -8.78 -6.94 10.16
C LYS A 228 -7.81 -7.76 11.01
N GLU A 229 -8.31 -8.78 11.70
CA GLU A 229 -7.51 -9.70 12.50
C GLU A 229 -6.50 -10.44 11.61
N LYS A 230 -6.94 -11.06 10.53
CA LYS A 230 -6.04 -11.71 9.56
C LYS A 230 -5.05 -10.75 8.93
N ALA A 231 -5.46 -9.52 8.63
CA ALA A 231 -4.54 -8.52 8.12
C ALA A 231 -3.46 -8.16 9.14
N LEU A 232 -3.82 -7.97 10.41
CA LEU A 232 -2.87 -7.68 11.49
C LEU A 232 -1.89 -8.84 11.70
N GLU A 233 -2.36 -10.08 11.72
CA GLU A 233 -1.53 -11.29 11.80
C GLU A 233 -0.57 -11.37 10.60
N SER A 234 -1.06 -11.09 9.39
CA SER A 234 -0.26 -11.09 8.17
C SER A 234 0.83 -10.01 8.20
N MET A 235 0.51 -8.81 8.72
CA MET A 235 1.48 -7.73 8.92
C MET A 235 2.52 -8.10 9.99
N GLN A 236 2.09 -8.72 11.10
CA GLN A 236 2.99 -9.17 12.15
C GLN A 236 3.98 -10.21 11.64
N ARG A 237 3.50 -11.18 10.86
CA ARG A 237 4.32 -12.25 10.28
C ARG A 237 5.44 -11.70 9.41
N VAL A 238 5.16 -10.72 8.55
CA VAL A 238 6.13 -10.18 7.59
C VAL A 238 7.11 -9.18 8.19
N LEU A 239 6.84 -8.66 9.39
CA LEU A 239 7.78 -7.80 10.10
C LEU A 239 8.96 -8.60 10.66
N LYS A 240 10.14 -8.02 10.60
CA LYS A 240 11.35 -8.52 11.29
C LYS A 240 11.20 -8.37 12.80
N PRO A 241 11.88 -9.18 13.64
CA PRO A 241 12.07 -8.86 15.05
C PRO A 241 12.63 -7.43 15.20
N GLY A 242 12.07 -6.64 16.11
CA GLY A 242 12.34 -5.20 16.23
C GLY A 242 11.64 -4.33 15.18
N GLY A 243 10.93 -4.93 14.25
CA GLY A 243 10.15 -4.22 13.24
C GLY A 243 8.93 -3.50 13.84
N LYS A 244 8.45 -2.48 13.14
CA LYS A 244 7.37 -1.61 13.63
C LYS A 244 6.21 -1.59 12.64
N LEU A 245 4.98 -1.77 13.16
CA LEU A 245 3.74 -1.49 12.46
C LEU A 245 3.27 -0.07 12.79
N LEU A 246 2.79 0.64 11.76
CA LEU A 246 2.14 1.94 11.88
C LEU A 246 0.76 1.86 11.22
N ILE A 247 -0.29 2.22 11.95
CA ILE A 247 -1.66 2.31 11.44
C ILE A 247 -2.13 3.74 11.66
N LEU A 248 -2.27 4.50 10.57
CA LEU A 248 -2.86 5.84 10.57
C LEU A 248 -4.29 5.72 10.04
N GLU A 249 -5.29 5.93 10.90
CA GLU A 249 -6.67 5.74 10.50
C GLU A 249 -7.60 6.72 11.20
N PHE A 250 -8.74 7.01 10.57
CA PHE A 250 -9.83 7.70 11.22
C PHE A 250 -10.27 6.93 12.45
N SER A 251 -10.69 7.65 13.48
CA SER A 251 -11.07 7.06 14.74
C SER A 251 -12.18 7.85 15.41
N ARG A 252 -12.45 7.57 16.68
CA ARG A 252 -13.51 8.24 17.41
C ARG A 252 -13.02 9.59 17.96
N PRO A 253 -13.57 10.74 17.51
CA PRO A 253 -13.26 12.04 18.08
C PRO A 253 -13.60 12.10 19.55
N LYS A 254 -12.94 13.02 20.28
CA LYS A 254 -13.35 13.37 21.66
C LYS A 254 -14.79 13.86 21.69
N ASP A 255 -15.52 13.57 22.75
CA ASP A 255 -16.95 13.88 22.89
C ASP A 255 -17.29 15.36 22.58
N ALA A 256 -16.43 16.29 22.95
CA ALA A 256 -16.62 17.70 22.66
C ALA A 256 -16.57 18.07 21.16
N ILE A 257 -15.89 17.27 20.34
CA ILE A 257 -15.70 17.52 18.90
C ILE A 257 -16.69 16.67 18.09
N GLN A 258 -17.12 15.54 18.64
CA GLN A 258 -17.91 14.55 17.94
C GLN A 258 -19.18 15.10 17.28
N PRO A 259 -20.02 15.95 17.93
CA PRO A 259 -21.24 16.45 17.28
C PRO A 259 -20.95 17.30 16.03
N VAL A 260 -19.89 18.12 16.06
CA VAL A 260 -19.51 18.96 14.92
C VAL A 260 -18.94 18.09 13.80
N TYR A 261 -18.13 17.10 14.15
CA TYR A 261 -17.56 16.16 13.17
C TYR A 261 -18.64 15.31 12.52
N ASP A 262 -19.64 14.86 13.27
CA ASP A 262 -20.79 14.08 12.77
C ASP A 262 -21.64 14.92 11.81
N TRP A 263 -21.97 16.13 12.21
CA TRP A 263 -22.69 17.07 11.35
C TRP A 263 -21.96 17.28 10.03
N TYR A 264 -20.63 17.53 10.08
CA TYR A 264 -19.82 17.67 8.88
C TYR A 264 -19.84 16.41 8.02
N SER A 265 -19.60 15.24 8.63
CA SER A 265 -19.43 13.94 7.94
C SER A 265 -20.71 13.46 7.27
N PHE A 266 -21.88 13.70 7.91
CA PHE A 266 -23.15 13.16 7.40
C PHE A 266 -24.02 14.20 6.67
N SER A 267 -23.79 15.50 6.91
CA SER A 267 -24.57 16.57 6.26
C SER A 267 -23.79 17.29 5.17
N ILE A 268 -22.51 17.58 5.38
CA ILE A 268 -21.72 18.40 4.44
C ILE A 268 -21.00 17.54 3.41
N LEU A 269 -20.30 16.48 3.83
CA LEU A 269 -19.50 15.66 2.91
C LEU A 269 -20.30 15.01 1.78
N PRO A 270 -21.50 14.42 1.98
CA PRO A 270 -22.29 13.86 0.89
C PRO A 270 -22.72 14.93 -0.13
N VAL A 271 -23.05 16.14 0.36
CA VAL A 271 -23.41 17.28 -0.50
C VAL A 271 -22.21 17.73 -1.34
N LEU A 272 -21.03 17.87 -0.72
CA LEU A 272 -19.80 18.18 -1.45
C LEU A 272 -19.47 17.07 -2.47
N GLY A 273 -19.64 15.80 -2.09
CA GLY A 273 -19.46 14.66 -2.99
C GLY A 273 -20.35 14.74 -4.21
N LYS A 274 -21.62 15.08 -4.02
CA LYS A 274 -22.60 15.23 -5.11
C LYS A 274 -22.22 16.36 -6.08
N PHE A 275 -21.87 17.54 -5.56
CA PHE A 275 -21.63 18.73 -6.40
C PHE A 275 -20.22 18.76 -6.97
N VAL A 276 -19.20 18.35 -6.23
CA VAL A 276 -17.79 18.48 -6.62
C VAL A 276 -17.32 17.23 -7.37
N ALA A 277 -17.65 16.04 -6.86
CA ALA A 277 -17.16 14.77 -7.39
C ALA A 277 -18.20 14.03 -8.24
N LYS A 278 -19.49 14.43 -8.21
CA LYS A 278 -20.61 13.73 -8.83
C LYS A 278 -20.77 12.27 -8.34
N ASP A 279 -20.37 11.99 -7.10
CA ASP A 279 -20.36 10.66 -6.50
C ASP A 279 -20.74 10.72 -5.00
N GLU A 280 -22.03 10.96 -4.73
CA GLU A 280 -22.57 11.02 -3.37
C GLU A 280 -22.42 9.68 -2.65
N ALA A 281 -22.59 8.56 -3.38
CA ALA A 281 -22.58 7.22 -2.77
C ALA A 281 -21.22 6.87 -2.18
N SER A 282 -20.12 7.17 -2.89
CA SER A 282 -18.77 6.91 -2.39
C SER A 282 -18.43 7.77 -1.18
N TYR A 283 -18.84 9.03 -1.15
CA TYR A 283 -18.62 9.90 0.02
C TYR A 283 -19.45 9.48 1.23
N ARG A 284 -20.67 9.00 1.02
CA ARG A 284 -21.50 8.41 2.08
C ARG A 284 -20.85 7.15 2.64
N TYR A 285 -20.41 6.23 1.77
CA TYR A 285 -19.68 5.04 2.19
C TYR A 285 -18.45 5.38 3.05
N LEU A 286 -17.70 6.41 2.69
CA LEU A 286 -16.52 6.84 3.46
C LEU A 286 -16.91 7.26 4.87
N ALA A 287 -17.93 8.11 5.04
CA ALA A 287 -18.41 8.53 6.34
C ALA A 287 -18.90 7.35 7.19
N GLU A 288 -19.66 6.43 6.59
CA GLU A 288 -20.14 5.22 7.25
C GLU A 288 -19.01 4.26 7.62
N SER A 289 -18.04 4.03 6.72
CA SER A 289 -16.90 3.14 6.98
C SER A 289 -16.00 3.63 8.12
N ILE A 290 -15.85 4.95 8.26
CA ILE A 290 -15.15 5.56 9.39
C ILE A 290 -15.91 5.25 10.70
N ARG A 291 -17.23 5.34 10.70
CA ARG A 291 -18.04 5.11 11.87
C ARG A 291 -18.06 3.65 12.30
N MET A 292 -17.93 2.73 11.36
CA MET A 292 -17.86 1.28 11.61
C MET A 292 -16.46 0.78 11.96
N HIS A 293 -15.43 1.66 11.82
CA HIS A 293 -14.07 1.31 12.20
C HIS A 293 -13.94 1.21 13.73
N PRO A 294 -13.14 0.26 14.25
CA PRO A 294 -12.83 0.19 15.69
C PRO A 294 -12.30 1.52 16.24
N ASP A 295 -12.67 1.86 17.46
CA ASP A 295 -12.08 2.98 18.17
C ASP A 295 -10.61 2.70 18.55
N GLN A 296 -9.94 3.71 19.11
CA GLN A 296 -8.51 3.64 19.41
C GLN A 296 -8.15 2.48 20.32
N GLU A 297 -8.90 2.29 21.42
CA GLU A 297 -8.65 1.25 22.40
C GLU A 297 -8.94 -0.15 21.85
N THR A 298 -9.99 -0.27 21.05
CA THR A 298 -10.36 -1.54 20.42
C THR A 298 -9.28 -1.95 19.40
N LEU A 299 -8.83 -1.01 18.55
CA LEU A 299 -7.76 -1.31 17.59
C LEU A 299 -6.44 -1.65 18.29
N LEU A 300 -6.12 -0.98 19.39
CA LEU A 300 -4.95 -1.30 20.20
C LEU A 300 -4.99 -2.73 20.69
N ARG A 301 -6.13 -3.16 21.28
CA ARG A 301 -6.31 -4.55 21.73
C ARG A 301 -6.24 -5.57 20.59
N MET A 302 -6.77 -5.23 19.41
CA MET A 302 -6.64 -6.09 18.22
C MET A 302 -5.19 -6.27 17.80
N MET A 303 -4.38 -5.21 17.88
CA MET A 303 -2.94 -5.29 17.60
C MET A 303 -2.22 -6.18 18.62
N GLU A 304 -2.53 -6.05 19.91
CA GLU A 304 -1.97 -6.90 20.95
C GLU A 304 -2.35 -8.37 20.78
N ALA A 305 -3.63 -8.63 20.44
CA ALA A 305 -4.12 -9.98 20.15
C ALA A 305 -3.44 -10.61 18.91
N ALA A 306 -3.05 -9.80 17.92
CA ALA A 306 -2.27 -10.24 16.76
C ALA A 306 -0.77 -10.43 17.05
N GLY A 307 -0.32 -10.28 18.30
CA GLY A 307 1.05 -10.51 18.73
C GLY A 307 1.99 -9.32 18.57
N PHE A 308 1.45 -8.11 18.48
CA PHE A 308 2.28 -6.90 18.60
C PHE A 308 2.49 -6.54 20.05
N GLU A 309 3.68 -6.05 20.37
CA GLU A 309 4.04 -5.60 21.70
C GLU A 309 4.28 -4.09 21.74
N ARG A 310 4.30 -3.51 22.97
CA ARG A 310 4.48 -2.07 23.18
C ARG A 310 3.52 -1.23 22.34
N CYS A 311 2.29 -1.72 22.19
CA CYS A 311 1.26 -1.04 21.44
C CYS A 311 0.90 0.28 22.12
N ARG A 312 0.78 1.32 21.31
CA ARG A 312 0.33 2.63 21.75
C ARG A 312 -0.36 3.35 20.62
N TYR A 313 -1.18 4.33 20.94
CA TYR A 313 -1.72 5.24 19.94
C TYR A 313 -1.54 6.70 20.36
N GLN A 314 -1.58 7.57 19.36
CA GLN A 314 -1.57 9.02 19.53
C GLN A 314 -2.73 9.61 18.74
N ASN A 315 -3.61 10.32 19.45
CA ASN A 315 -4.71 11.06 18.86
C ASN A 315 -4.21 12.30 18.11
N LEU A 316 -4.70 12.50 16.91
CA LEU A 316 -4.43 13.65 16.06
C LEU A 316 -5.75 14.40 15.84
N SER A 317 -5.68 15.75 15.76
CA SER A 317 -6.85 16.61 15.53
C SER A 317 -8.04 16.25 16.47
N GLY A 318 -7.76 16.14 17.77
CA GLY A 318 -8.80 15.84 18.75
C GLY A 318 -9.39 14.44 18.70
N GLY A 319 -8.69 13.48 18.09
CA GLY A 319 -9.12 12.08 17.98
C GLY A 319 -9.85 11.75 16.68
N ILE A 320 -10.02 12.71 15.76
CA ILE A 320 -10.57 12.44 14.42
C ILE A 320 -9.73 11.39 13.69
N VAL A 321 -8.42 11.43 13.90
CA VAL A 321 -7.46 10.44 13.41
C VAL A 321 -6.60 9.98 14.58
N ALA A 322 -6.20 8.73 14.57
CA ALA A 322 -5.22 8.17 15.49
C ALA A 322 -4.08 7.48 14.71
N LEU A 323 -2.87 7.65 15.21
CA LEU A 323 -1.72 6.86 14.80
C LEU A 323 -1.45 5.79 15.84
N HIS A 324 -1.66 4.53 15.48
CA HIS A 324 -1.28 3.37 16.30
C HIS A 324 0.11 2.88 15.90
N VAL A 325 0.88 2.46 16.88
CA VAL A 325 2.22 1.91 16.70
C VAL A 325 2.35 0.67 17.56
N GLY A 326 2.82 -0.43 16.98
CA GLY A 326 3.16 -1.67 17.66
C GLY A 326 4.48 -2.25 17.14
N TYR A 327 5.12 -3.11 17.90
CA TYR A 327 6.39 -3.72 17.56
C TYR A 327 6.26 -5.24 17.54
N LYS A 328 7.01 -5.87 16.63
CA LYS A 328 7.29 -7.31 16.72
C LYS A 328 8.57 -7.49 17.52
N ILE A 329 8.52 -8.24 18.63
CA ILE A 329 9.67 -8.52 19.49
C ILE A 329 10.08 -9.98 19.37
#